data_f44148d55c8b4f3fba256be2056fdea4
#
_entry.id   f44148d55c8b4f3fba256be2056fdea4
#
_cell.length_a   1.000
_cell.length_b   1.000
_cell.length_c   1.000
_cell.angle_alpha   90.00
_cell.angle_beta   90.00
_cell.angle_gamma   90.00
#
_symmetry.space_group_name_H-M   'P 1'
#
loop_
_entity.id
_entity.type
_entity.pdbx_description
1 polymer ?
#
loop_
_entity_poly.entity_id
_entity_poly.type
_entity_poly.pdbx_seq_one_letter_code
_entity_poly.pdbx_strand_id
1 'polypeptide(L)'
;MNKRIWLSLAHMGGREQDFIKEAFDTNWVVPLGPNVDAFEQSLVEYLHEDRYVVALSAGTAALHLGLILLDVKPGDEVICQSFTFAASANPISYLEAKPVFVDSEKDTWNMDPVLLEEAIKDRLRKTGKLPKAIIPVHLYGMPAKMDEIMDIAGRYGIPVLEDAAEAL
;
A
#
# COMPACT_ATOMS: atom_id res chain seq x y z
N MET A 1 3.02 3.14 39.16
CA MET A 1 2.90 4.00 37.97
C MET A 1 2.60 3.10 36.77
N ASN A 2 1.47 3.30 36.10
CA ASN A 2 1.19 2.56 34.86
C ASN A 2 2.20 2.99 33.80
N LYS A 3 2.96 2.04 33.25
CA LYS A 3 3.83 2.32 32.09
C LYS A 3 2.95 2.75 30.90
N ARG A 4 3.31 3.86 30.26
CA ARG A 4 2.66 4.29 29.02
C ARG A 4 2.83 3.20 27.96
N ILE A 5 1.73 2.79 27.36
CA ILE A 5 1.75 1.90 26.18
C ILE A 5 1.82 2.79 24.96
N TRP A 6 2.86 2.60 24.15
CA TRP A 6 3.02 3.28 22.87
C TRP A 6 2.42 2.41 21.77
N LEU A 7 1.78 3.04 20.80
CA LEU A 7 1.24 2.34 19.65
C LEU A 7 2.36 1.73 18.81
N SER A 8 3.40 2.52 18.56
CA SER A 8 4.59 2.12 17.81
C SER A 8 5.78 2.90 18.36
N LEU A 9 6.92 2.23 18.52
CA LEU A 9 8.20 2.85 18.87
C LEU A 9 9.14 2.75 17.68
N ALA A 10 9.87 3.84 17.41
CA ALA A 10 10.99 3.76 16.48
C ALA A 10 12.02 2.72 16.99
N HIS A 11 12.54 1.91 16.08
CA HIS A 11 13.57 0.94 16.33
C HIS A 11 14.84 1.32 15.57
N MET A 12 15.97 1.25 16.26
CA MET A 12 17.29 1.50 15.66
C MET A 12 18.02 0.17 15.56
N GLY A 13 18.44 -0.21 14.34
CA GLY A 13 19.18 -1.44 14.07
C GLY A 13 20.65 -1.37 14.50
N GLY A 14 21.17 -0.14 14.69
CA GLY A 14 22.53 0.13 15.16
C GLY A 14 23.53 0.47 14.05
N ARG A 15 23.16 0.31 12.77
CA ARG A 15 24.03 0.62 11.63
C ARG A 15 23.64 1.89 10.86
N GLU A 16 22.62 2.59 11.27
CA GLU A 16 22.07 3.76 10.56
C GLU A 16 23.14 4.86 10.41
N GLN A 17 23.93 5.09 11.49
CA GLN A 17 24.99 6.09 11.47
C GLN A 17 26.15 5.69 10.54
N ASP A 18 26.43 4.39 10.37
CA ASP A 18 27.47 3.90 9.47
C ASP A 18 27.08 4.23 8.02
N PHE A 19 25.83 3.96 7.63
CA PHE A 19 25.32 4.28 6.28
C PHE A 19 25.29 5.79 6.02
N ILE A 20 24.90 6.60 7.01
CA ILE A 20 24.95 8.06 6.91
C ILE A 20 26.38 8.52 6.70
N LYS A 21 27.31 8.03 7.53
CA LYS A 21 28.71 8.39 7.42
C LYS A 21 29.30 7.99 6.06
N GLU A 22 29.02 6.77 5.59
CA GLU A 22 29.47 6.30 4.27
C GLU A 22 28.98 7.19 3.13
N ALA A 23 27.70 7.59 3.16
CA ALA A 23 27.15 8.48 2.15
C ALA A 23 27.88 9.82 2.10
N PHE A 24 28.22 10.40 3.25
CA PHE A 24 28.99 11.64 3.33
C PHE A 24 30.47 11.46 2.92
N ASP A 25 31.12 10.41 3.38
CA ASP A 25 32.54 10.13 3.09
C ASP A 25 32.77 9.88 1.59
N THR A 26 31.77 9.27 0.93
CA THR A 26 31.85 8.92 -0.50
C THR A 26 31.14 9.93 -1.42
N ASN A 27 30.60 11.01 -0.85
CA ASN A 27 29.85 12.06 -1.58
C ASN A 27 28.58 11.56 -2.31
N TRP A 28 27.94 10.51 -1.79
CA TRP A 28 26.67 10.00 -2.29
C TRP A 28 25.46 10.58 -1.51
N VAL A 29 25.45 11.90 -1.32
CA VAL A 29 24.34 12.63 -0.68
C VAL A 29 23.35 13.10 -1.77
N VAL A 30 22.77 12.14 -2.47
CA VAL A 30 21.86 12.35 -3.61
C VAL A 30 20.77 11.24 -3.58
N PRO A 31 19.64 11.41 -4.31
CA PRO A 31 18.54 10.42 -4.30
C PRO A 31 18.86 9.14 -5.11
N LEU A 32 20.11 8.87 -5.37
CA LEU A 32 20.64 7.69 -6.09
C LEU A 32 21.88 7.21 -5.34
N GLY A 33 22.36 6.00 -5.69
CA GLY A 33 23.66 5.53 -5.26
C GLY A 33 23.62 4.20 -4.51
N PRO A 34 24.80 3.75 -4.03
CA PRO A 34 24.97 2.39 -3.52
C PRO A 34 24.01 1.98 -2.42
N ASN A 35 23.63 2.89 -1.52
CA ASN A 35 22.69 2.58 -0.44
C ASN A 35 21.26 2.38 -0.96
N VAL A 36 20.84 3.13 -1.99
CA VAL A 36 19.53 2.94 -2.62
C VAL A 36 19.49 1.61 -3.35
N ASP A 37 20.51 1.35 -4.16
CA ASP A 37 20.63 0.10 -4.94
C ASP A 37 20.65 -1.13 -4.00
N ALA A 38 21.42 -1.06 -2.92
CA ALA A 38 21.49 -2.14 -1.93
C ALA A 38 20.17 -2.34 -1.17
N PHE A 39 19.43 -1.27 -0.89
CA PHE A 39 18.10 -1.36 -0.29
C PHE A 39 17.10 -2.07 -1.22
N GLU A 40 17.02 -1.66 -2.48
CA GLU A 40 16.16 -2.27 -3.48
C GLU A 40 16.51 -3.75 -3.67
N GLN A 41 17.79 -4.07 -3.81
CA GLN A 41 18.27 -5.45 -3.97
C GLN A 41 17.95 -6.32 -2.74
N SER A 42 18.12 -5.79 -1.53
CA SER A 42 17.80 -6.51 -0.29
C SER A 42 16.32 -6.90 -0.19
N LEU A 43 15.43 -6.03 -0.67
CA LEU A 43 14.00 -6.34 -0.72
C LEU A 43 13.66 -7.37 -1.80
N VAL A 44 14.31 -7.33 -2.97
CA VAL A 44 14.18 -8.38 -3.99
C VAL A 44 14.57 -9.74 -3.43
N GLU A 45 15.71 -9.79 -2.72
CA GLU A 45 16.20 -11.02 -2.09
C GLU A 45 15.28 -11.53 -0.97
N TYR A 46 14.75 -10.61 -0.16
CA TYR A 46 13.82 -10.95 0.92
C TYR A 46 12.50 -11.54 0.40
N LEU A 47 11.98 -11.01 -0.70
CA LEU A 47 10.72 -11.46 -1.29
C LEU A 47 10.86 -12.82 -2.00
N HIS A 48 12.08 -13.33 -2.21
CA HIS A 48 12.39 -14.62 -2.85
C HIS A 48 11.71 -14.86 -4.20
N GLU A 49 11.38 -13.80 -4.91
CA GLU A 49 10.66 -13.85 -6.18
C GLU A 49 11.37 -12.97 -7.23
N ASP A 50 11.06 -13.23 -8.49
CA ASP A 50 11.49 -12.38 -9.60
C ASP A 50 10.62 -11.11 -9.64
N ARG A 51 10.90 -10.18 -8.75
CA ARG A 51 10.17 -8.92 -8.55
C ARG A 51 11.08 -7.72 -8.77
N TYR A 52 10.45 -6.63 -9.16
CA TYR A 52 11.12 -5.34 -9.25
C TYR A 52 10.79 -4.53 -8.00
N VAL A 53 11.80 -3.94 -7.41
CA VAL A 53 11.68 -3.03 -6.25
C VAL A 53 12.21 -1.67 -6.65
N VAL A 54 11.49 -0.62 -6.32
CA VAL A 54 11.90 0.77 -6.55
C VAL A 54 11.69 1.56 -5.28
N ALA A 55 12.75 2.18 -4.79
CA ALA A 55 12.70 3.07 -3.63
C ALA A 55 12.09 4.42 -4.02
N LEU A 56 11.10 4.84 -3.24
CA LEU A 56 10.42 6.12 -3.41
C LEU A 56 10.49 6.95 -2.13
N SER A 57 10.17 8.23 -2.21
CA SER A 57 10.28 9.16 -1.07
C SER A 57 9.28 8.90 0.06
N ALA A 58 8.16 8.24 -0.23
CA ALA A 58 7.11 7.93 0.73
C ALA A 58 6.13 6.88 0.19
N GLY A 59 5.43 6.16 1.08
CA GLY A 59 4.35 5.23 0.72
C GLY A 59 3.22 5.89 -0.08
N THR A 60 2.88 7.15 0.24
CA THR A 60 1.91 7.92 -0.55
C THR A 60 2.34 8.07 -2.02
N ALA A 61 3.64 8.30 -2.26
CA ALA A 61 4.17 8.37 -3.61
C ALA A 61 4.15 6.99 -4.31
N ALA A 62 4.39 5.92 -3.56
CA ALA A 62 4.31 4.55 -4.07
C ALA A 62 2.89 4.20 -4.51
N LEU A 63 1.89 4.48 -3.67
CA LEU A 63 0.48 4.26 -4.00
C LEU A 63 0.04 5.10 -5.21
N HIS A 64 0.47 6.38 -5.28
CA HIS A 64 0.15 7.24 -6.42
C HIS A 64 0.75 6.69 -7.72
N LEU A 65 2.02 6.29 -7.70
CA LEU A 65 2.68 5.68 -8.86
C LEU A 65 2.00 4.34 -9.23
N GLY A 66 1.66 3.51 -8.25
CA GLY A 66 0.95 2.25 -8.46
C GLY A 66 -0.39 2.47 -9.18
N LEU A 67 -1.18 3.45 -8.75
CA LEU A 67 -2.44 3.78 -9.42
C LEU A 67 -2.24 4.30 -10.86
N ILE A 68 -1.18 5.07 -11.11
CA ILE A 68 -0.82 5.49 -12.48
C ILE A 68 -0.47 4.28 -13.35
N LEU A 69 0.32 3.34 -12.83
CA LEU A 69 0.70 2.11 -13.53
C LEU A 69 -0.51 1.21 -13.83
N LEU A 70 -1.52 1.24 -12.97
CA LEU A 70 -2.81 0.57 -13.18
C LEU A 70 -3.74 1.34 -14.13
N ASP A 71 -3.25 2.44 -14.72
CA ASP A 71 -3.99 3.27 -15.68
C ASP A 71 -5.29 3.87 -15.11
N VAL A 72 -5.27 4.24 -13.82
CA VAL A 72 -6.38 4.96 -13.18
C VAL A 72 -6.46 6.37 -13.75
N LYS A 73 -7.67 6.80 -14.14
CA LYS A 73 -7.94 8.07 -14.83
C LYS A 73 -9.03 8.88 -14.13
N PRO A 74 -9.14 10.17 -14.45
CA PRO A 74 -10.24 11.00 -13.98
C PRO A 74 -11.61 10.36 -14.18
N GLY A 75 -12.39 10.32 -13.10
CA GLY A 75 -13.73 9.74 -13.11
C GLY A 75 -13.80 8.23 -12.88
N ASP A 76 -12.69 7.49 -12.87
CA ASP A 76 -12.65 6.10 -12.44
C ASP A 76 -12.98 5.98 -10.95
N GLU A 77 -13.38 4.79 -10.53
CA GLU A 77 -13.61 4.46 -9.12
C GLU A 77 -12.56 3.46 -8.66
N VAL A 78 -12.02 3.68 -7.46
CA VAL A 78 -11.06 2.78 -6.80
C VAL A 78 -11.60 2.42 -5.42
N ILE A 79 -11.68 1.13 -5.12
CA ILE A 79 -12.10 0.66 -3.79
C ILE A 79 -10.93 0.76 -2.83
N CYS A 80 -11.19 1.31 -1.64
CA CYS A 80 -10.24 1.44 -0.56
C CYS A 80 -10.93 1.14 0.77
N GLN A 81 -10.22 0.57 1.75
CA GLN A 81 -10.82 0.41 3.07
C GLN A 81 -11.00 1.76 3.78
N SER A 82 -12.04 1.86 4.63
CA SER A 82 -12.38 3.09 5.33
C SER A 82 -11.49 3.36 6.54
N PHE A 83 -11.09 2.30 7.23
CA PHE A 83 -10.22 2.38 8.39
C PHE A 83 -8.76 2.25 7.97
N THR A 84 -8.15 3.39 7.65
CA THR A 84 -6.77 3.48 7.18
C THR A 84 -6.22 4.90 7.39
N PHE A 85 -4.92 5.05 7.21
CA PHE A 85 -4.31 6.36 7.08
C PHE A 85 -4.72 7.01 5.76
N ALA A 86 -4.94 8.32 5.76
CA ALA A 86 -5.44 9.05 4.57
C ALA A 86 -4.59 8.87 3.31
N ALA A 87 -3.33 8.44 3.46
CA ALA A 87 -2.43 8.17 2.34
C ALA A 87 -2.90 7.05 1.41
N SER A 88 -3.73 6.11 1.88
CA SER A 88 -4.31 5.08 1.00
C SER A 88 -5.38 5.66 0.06
N ALA A 89 -6.13 6.69 0.49
CA ALA A 89 -7.22 7.28 -0.28
C ALA A 89 -6.82 8.54 -1.07
N ASN A 90 -5.90 9.35 -0.53
CA ASN A 90 -5.52 10.63 -1.15
C ASN A 90 -4.99 10.48 -2.59
N PRO A 91 -4.13 9.51 -2.94
CA PRO A 91 -3.64 9.32 -4.30
C PRO A 91 -4.74 9.04 -5.33
N ILE A 92 -5.85 8.43 -4.90
CA ILE A 92 -7.03 8.25 -5.76
C ILE A 92 -7.57 9.63 -6.19
N SER A 93 -7.69 10.54 -5.22
CA SER A 93 -8.16 11.90 -5.47
C SER A 93 -7.16 12.74 -6.28
N TYR A 94 -5.85 12.48 -6.16
CA TYR A 94 -4.83 13.17 -6.97
C TYR A 94 -4.99 12.88 -8.46
N LEU A 95 -5.53 11.71 -8.81
CA LEU A 95 -5.83 11.31 -10.19
C LEU A 95 -7.26 11.72 -10.64
N GLU A 96 -7.94 12.55 -9.85
CA GLU A 96 -9.35 12.91 -10.09
C GLU A 96 -10.29 11.69 -10.18
N ALA A 97 -9.86 10.56 -9.62
CA ALA A 97 -10.67 9.36 -9.45
C ALA A 97 -11.45 9.43 -8.13
N LYS A 98 -12.42 8.56 -7.95
CA LYS A 98 -13.34 8.55 -6.81
C LYS A 98 -13.03 7.38 -5.88
N PRO A 99 -12.69 7.60 -4.61
CA PRO A 99 -12.58 6.53 -3.65
C PRO A 99 -13.98 5.97 -3.33
N VAL A 100 -14.07 4.64 -3.31
CA VAL A 100 -15.24 3.90 -2.84
C VAL A 100 -14.80 3.17 -1.57
N PHE A 101 -15.31 3.62 -0.43
CA PHE A 101 -14.89 3.08 0.85
C PHE A 101 -15.66 1.81 1.21
N VAL A 102 -14.92 0.82 1.71
CA VAL A 102 -15.43 -0.44 2.25
C VAL A 102 -15.07 -0.50 3.73
N ASP A 103 -16.02 -0.92 4.56
CA ASP A 103 -15.83 -1.01 6.00
C ASP A 103 -15.02 -2.24 6.40
N SER A 104 -14.62 -2.29 7.67
CA SER A 104 -13.75 -3.30 8.24
C SER A 104 -14.52 -4.53 8.72
N GLU A 105 -13.91 -5.70 8.58
CA GLU A 105 -14.37 -6.91 9.26
C GLU A 105 -13.84 -6.96 10.71
N LYS A 106 -14.42 -7.85 11.53
CA LYS A 106 -14.25 -7.80 12.98
C LYS A 106 -12.99 -8.45 13.53
N ASP A 107 -12.34 -9.31 12.74
CA ASP A 107 -11.21 -10.11 13.23
C ASP A 107 -9.88 -9.35 13.13
N THR A 108 -9.61 -8.75 11.98
CA THR A 108 -8.36 -8.04 11.69
C THR A 108 -8.52 -6.52 11.62
N TRP A 109 -9.77 -6.02 11.54
CA TRP A 109 -10.12 -4.62 11.31
C TRP A 109 -9.69 -4.07 9.94
N ASN A 110 -9.31 -4.96 9.04
CA ASN A 110 -9.02 -4.64 7.64
C ASN A 110 -10.29 -4.76 6.77
N MET A 111 -10.14 -4.54 5.47
CA MET A 111 -11.25 -4.58 4.50
C MET A 111 -12.09 -5.85 4.64
N ASP A 112 -13.41 -5.70 4.76
CA ASP A 112 -14.34 -6.83 4.79
C ASP A 112 -14.53 -7.40 3.37
N PRO A 113 -14.15 -8.67 3.11
CA PRO A 113 -14.30 -9.27 1.78
C PRO A 113 -15.76 -9.36 1.31
N VAL A 114 -16.72 -9.53 2.23
CA VAL A 114 -18.15 -9.59 1.86
C VAL A 114 -18.62 -8.23 1.38
N LEU A 115 -18.27 -7.17 2.14
CA LEU A 115 -18.61 -5.79 1.76
C LEU A 115 -17.84 -5.34 0.51
N LEU A 116 -16.63 -5.85 0.28
CA LEU A 116 -15.89 -5.63 -0.97
C LEU A 116 -16.69 -6.13 -2.17
N GLU A 117 -17.15 -7.37 -2.13
CA GLU A 117 -17.92 -7.92 -3.24
C GLU A 117 -19.25 -7.19 -3.43
N GLU A 118 -19.92 -6.79 -2.34
CA GLU A 118 -21.13 -5.98 -2.40
C GLU A 118 -20.86 -4.61 -3.05
N ALA A 119 -19.76 -3.95 -2.69
CA ALA A 119 -19.36 -2.67 -3.28
C ALA A 119 -19.10 -2.82 -4.79
N ILE A 120 -18.39 -3.85 -5.24
CA ILE A 120 -18.15 -4.12 -6.67
C ILE A 120 -19.50 -4.27 -7.42
N LYS A 121 -20.40 -5.10 -6.89
CA LYS A 121 -21.73 -5.33 -7.49
C LYS A 121 -22.57 -4.04 -7.52
N ASP A 122 -22.52 -3.25 -6.46
CA ASP A 122 -23.22 -1.97 -6.38
C ASP A 122 -22.69 -0.96 -7.41
N ARG A 123 -21.36 -0.83 -7.53
CA ARG A 123 -20.76 0.07 -8.52
C ARG A 123 -21.10 -0.36 -9.94
N LEU A 124 -20.95 -1.64 -10.25
CA LEU A 124 -21.33 -2.17 -11.56
C LEU A 124 -22.79 -1.87 -11.90
N ARG A 125 -23.70 -2.07 -10.93
CA ARG A 125 -25.13 -1.78 -11.12
C ARG A 125 -25.43 -0.29 -11.33
N LYS A 126 -24.75 0.60 -10.57
CA LYS A 126 -25.01 2.04 -10.58
C LYS A 126 -24.32 2.80 -11.72
N THR A 127 -23.14 2.36 -12.09
CA THR A 127 -22.30 3.07 -13.07
C THR A 127 -22.15 2.34 -14.40
N GLY A 128 -22.48 1.06 -14.44
CA GLY A 128 -22.22 0.18 -15.59
C GLY A 128 -20.75 -0.18 -15.76
N LYS A 129 -19.87 0.19 -14.80
CA LYS A 129 -18.42 -0.05 -14.84
C LYS A 129 -17.97 -0.74 -13.57
N LEU A 130 -16.92 -1.56 -13.69
CA LEU A 130 -16.21 -2.10 -12.55
C LEU A 130 -15.25 -1.03 -11.98
N PRO A 131 -14.99 -1.05 -10.67
CA PRO A 131 -13.89 -0.29 -10.08
C PRO A 131 -12.56 -0.63 -10.77
N LYS A 132 -11.69 0.37 -10.90
CA LYS A 132 -10.44 0.25 -11.64
C LYS A 132 -9.35 -0.49 -10.86
N ALA A 133 -9.38 -0.39 -9.53
CA ALA A 133 -8.45 -1.08 -8.61
C ALA A 133 -9.09 -1.26 -7.23
N ILE A 134 -8.47 -2.13 -6.42
CA ILE A 134 -8.76 -2.35 -5.01
C ILE A 134 -7.49 -2.06 -4.22
N ILE A 135 -7.60 -1.27 -3.14
CA ILE A 135 -6.51 -0.98 -2.21
C ILE A 135 -6.85 -1.56 -0.83
N PRO A 136 -6.50 -2.82 -0.55
CA PRO A 136 -6.49 -3.33 0.82
C PRO A 136 -5.29 -2.75 1.58
N VAL A 137 -5.42 -2.61 2.89
CA VAL A 137 -4.36 -2.13 3.77
C VAL A 137 -4.09 -3.18 4.84
N HIS A 138 -2.84 -3.38 5.20
CA HIS A 138 -2.43 -4.21 6.33
C HIS A 138 -2.29 -3.33 7.57
N LEU A 139 -3.43 -2.93 8.15
CA LEU A 139 -3.50 -1.94 9.21
C LEU A 139 -2.73 -2.38 10.45
N TYR A 140 -1.82 -1.53 10.91
CA TYR A 140 -0.91 -1.78 12.04
C TYR A 140 -0.11 -3.09 11.91
N GLY A 141 0.19 -3.52 10.69
CA GLY A 141 0.94 -4.73 10.41
C GLY A 141 0.10 -6.02 10.49
N MET A 142 -1.21 -5.92 10.69
CA MET A 142 -2.10 -7.07 10.64
C MET A 142 -2.48 -7.36 9.19
N PRO A 143 -2.14 -8.53 8.64
CA PRO A 143 -2.50 -8.88 7.26
C PRO A 143 -4.02 -8.86 7.05
N ALA A 144 -4.46 -8.24 5.95
CA ALA A 144 -5.83 -8.36 5.49
C ALA A 144 -6.14 -9.81 5.05
N LYS A 145 -7.41 -10.16 4.91
CA LYS A 145 -7.84 -11.47 4.41
C LYS A 145 -7.56 -11.60 2.91
N MET A 146 -6.27 -11.63 2.55
CA MET A 146 -5.82 -11.52 1.16
C MET A 146 -6.30 -12.64 0.26
N ASP A 147 -6.38 -13.88 0.76
CA ASP A 147 -6.87 -15.01 -0.05
C ASP A 147 -8.30 -14.74 -0.55
N GLU A 148 -9.17 -14.26 0.33
CA GLU A 148 -10.57 -13.93 0.00
C GLU A 148 -10.65 -12.70 -0.91
N ILE A 149 -9.85 -11.66 -0.62
CA ILE A 149 -9.78 -10.44 -1.44
C ILE A 149 -9.29 -10.76 -2.85
N MET A 150 -8.23 -11.56 -2.99
CA MET A 150 -7.65 -11.95 -4.27
C MET A 150 -8.59 -12.85 -5.09
N ASP A 151 -9.32 -13.77 -4.42
CA ASP A 151 -10.35 -14.57 -5.09
C ASP A 151 -11.47 -13.68 -5.67
N ILE A 152 -11.95 -12.71 -4.88
CA ILE A 152 -12.95 -11.73 -5.35
C ILE A 152 -12.38 -10.91 -6.51
N ALA A 153 -11.21 -10.31 -6.33
CA ALA A 153 -10.56 -9.49 -7.34
C ALA A 153 -10.37 -10.27 -8.66
N GLY A 154 -9.91 -11.52 -8.57
CA GLY A 154 -9.73 -12.41 -9.72
C GLY A 154 -11.03 -12.72 -10.46
N ARG A 155 -12.14 -12.95 -9.73
CA ARG A 155 -13.46 -13.21 -10.34
C ARG A 155 -13.97 -12.02 -11.16
N TYR A 156 -13.65 -10.80 -10.77
CA TYR A 156 -14.06 -9.59 -11.46
C TYR A 156 -12.98 -9.01 -12.39
N GLY A 157 -11.76 -9.57 -12.39
CA GLY A 157 -10.63 -9.06 -13.18
C GLY A 157 -10.16 -7.68 -12.74
N ILE A 158 -10.27 -7.36 -11.45
CA ILE A 158 -9.86 -6.07 -10.88
C ILE A 158 -8.47 -6.21 -10.26
N PRO A 159 -7.48 -5.38 -10.63
CA PRO A 159 -6.16 -5.42 -10.03
C PRO A 159 -6.18 -4.95 -8.57
N VAL A 160 -5.27 -5.52 -7.77
CA VAL A 160 -5.07 -5.19 -6.36
C VAL A 160 -3.75 -4.46 -6.20
N LEU A 161 -3.77 -3.35 -5.45
CA LEU A 161 -2.61 -2.59 -5.01
C LEU A 161 -2.57 -2.62 -3.48
N GLU A 162 -1.69 -3.40 -2.90
CA GLU A 162 -1.57 -3.52 -1.45
C GLU A 162 -0.90 -2.30 -0.82
N ASP A 163 -1.51 -1.74 0.21
CA ASP A 163 -0.88 -0.78 1.11
C ASP A 163 -0.28 -1.53 2.30
N ALA A 164 0.98 -1.86 2.18
CA ALA A 164 1.78 -2.58 3.16
C ALA A 164 2.72 -1.64 3.95
N ALA A 165 2.31 -0.39 4.17
CA ALA A 165 3.14 0.60 4.86
C ALA A 165 3.61 0.16 6.26
N GLU A 166 2.89 -0.73 6.91
CA GLU A 166 3.18 -1.25 8.24
C GLU A 166 3.45 -2.77 8.26
N ALA A 167 3.51 -3.40 7.09
CA ALA A 167 3.70 -4.85 6.92
C ALA A 167 4.79 -5.15 5.88
N LEU A 168 5.45 -6.32 6.05
CA LEU A 168 6.46 -6.83 5.12
C LEU A 168 6.44 -8.37 5.12
#